data_91d7847346a0a51b83d36c4b299d2744
#
_entry.id   91d7847346a0a51b83d36c4b299d2744
#
_cell.length_a   1.000
_cell.length_b   1.000
_cell.length_c   1.000
_cell.angle_alpha   90.00
_cell.angle_beta   90.00
_cell.angle_gamma   90.00
#
_symmetry.space_group_name_H-M   'P 1'
#
loop_
_entity.id
_entity.type
_entity.pdbx_description
1 polymer ?
#
loop_
_entity_poly.entity_id
_entity_poly.type
_entity_poly.pdbx_seq_one_letter_code
_entity_poly.pdbx_strand_id
1 'polypeptide(L)'
;MEITLEKINTRSDPYQLFLDSVKNKETVRRYRNLLYTFLKLIPNQIYHDVLGEVPPDREKETLAKYFVDVARKDSEIAANIIAAYIKEDKKRIESGEISPQTIPNHIKPIKVLLDSNRIAIHWKSLTKLYPRITRGSNDRAYTREEIQKMLEVSKDITDKVIILMYSSGGFRLEAWDYFTWKDLVFFKNNDGSYKGAALIVYRNDPEQYWTFITPESCKALEIYREKWKSEIGQYPKPEEPLIRTVKFPMIRRLNQKGVRKRVEKVVREIGLRPPLPPGKRRHEVKLDHGFRKFFNTNLRRAKVDFLDKEDMMGHKIGLERHYERYQEEDFERFPEYEKAIPFLTISDEERAKLENIKLRQEKSELEKKNAELEAIKVKLDELWADKQRMENNN
;
A
#
# COMPACT_ATOMS: atom_id res chain seq x y z
N MET A 1 29.34 -0.12 -30.59
CA MET A 1 28.76 -1.45 -30.36
C MET A 1 28.13 -1.88 -31.68
N GLU A 2 28.71 -2.84 -32.36
CA GLU A 2 28.27 -3.23 -33.71
C GLU A 2 27.26 -4.39 -33.59
N ILE A 3 26.12 -4.26 -34.23
CA ILE A 3 25.08 -5.28 -34.29
C ILE A 3 25.37 -6.12 -35.53
N THR A 4 25.84 -7.35 -35.37
CA THR A 4 26.11 -8.28 -36.46
C THR A 4 24.95 -9.27 -36.65
N LEU A 5 24.77 -9.77 -37.87
CA LEU A 5 23.76 -10.79 -38.18
C LEU A 5 23.91 -12.07 -37.33
N GLU A 6 25.12 -12.42 -36.96
CA GLU A 6 25.40 -13.52 -36.02
C GLU A 6 24.81 -13.27 -34.63
N LYS A 7 24.91 -12.05 -34.12
CA LYS A 7 24.30 -11.65 -32.84
C LYS A 7 22.77 -11.57 -32.87
N ILE A 8 22.22 -11.30 -34.06
CA ILE A 8 20.76 -11.26 -34.29
C ILE A 8 20.18 -12.68 -34.43
N ASN A 9 20.94 -13.60 -35.03
CA ASN A 9 20.52 -14.98 -35.27
C ASN A 9 20.79 -15.95 -34.12
N THR A 10 21.55 -15.56 -33.11
CA THR A 10 21.65 -16.36 -31.88
C THR A 10 20.27 -16.44 -31.25
N ARG A 11 19.64 -17.59 -31.37
CA ARG A 11 18.39 -17.89 -30.61
C ARG A 11 18.76 -17.83 -29.13
N SER A 12 18.39 -16.72 -28.48
CA SER A 12 18.53 -16.59 -27.04
C SER A 12 17.78 -17.72 -26.39
N ASP A 13 18.29 -18.28 -25.31
CA ASP A 13 17.64 -19.33 -24.55
C ASP A 13 16.22 -18.87 -24.16
N PRO A 14 15.15 -19.65 -24.45
CA PRO A 14 13.77 -19.24 -24.19
C PRO A 14 13.49 -18.89 -22.73
N TYR A 15 14.16 -19.58 -21.81
CA TYR A 15 13.99 -19.31 -20.39
C TYR A 15 14.72 -18.04 -19.96
N GLN A 16 15.87 -17.74 -20.55
CA GLN A 16 16.59 -16.49 -20.29
C GLN A 16 15.78 -15.28 -20.79
N LEU A 17 15.19 -15.34 -22.00
CA LEU A 17 14.30 -14.30 -22.51
C LEU A 17 13.11 -14.03 -21.56
N PHE A 18 12.54 -15.09 -20.98
CA PHE A 18 11.51 -14.96 -19.95
C PHE A 18 12.03 -14.23 -18.70
N LEU A 19 13.23 -14.56 -18.21
CA LEU A 19 13.82 -13.92 -17.05
C LEU A 19 14.09 -12.43 -17.29
N ASP A 20 14.64 -12.10 -18.45
CA ASP A 20 15.02 -10.73 -18.84
C ASP A 20 13.80 -9.83 -19.06
N SER A 21 12.64 -10.42 -19.38
CA SER A 21 11.39 -9.67 -19.56
C SER A 21 10.75 -9.18 -18.26
N VAL A 22 11.23 -9.65 -17.10
CA VAL A 22 10.66 -9.32 -15.78
C VAL A 22 11.65 -8.50 -14.96
N LYS A 23 11.36 -7.21 -14.77
CA LYS A 23 12.28 -6.26 -14.11
C LYS A 23 12.42 -6.45 -12.60
N ASN A 24 11.35 -6.80 -11.89
CA ASN A 24 11.34 -6.87 -10.43
C ASN A 24 11.81 -8.25 -9.95
N LYS A 25 12.85 -8.30 -9.11
CA LYS A 25 13.47 -9.52 -8.60
C LYS A 25 12.52 -10.47 -7.86
N GLU A 26 11.61 -9.94 -7.06
CA GLU A 26 10.64 -10.76 -6.32
C GLU A 26 9.57 -11.35 -7.27
N THR A 27 9.18 -10.58 -8.29
CA THR A 27 8.30 -11.06 -9.37
C THR A 27 8.98 -12.18 -10.17
N VAL A 28 10.26 -12.03 -10.51
CA VAL A 28 11.06 -13.09 -11.17
C VAL A 28 11.02 -14.37 -10.34
N ARG A 29 11.35 -14.28 -9.05
CA ARG A 29 11.34 -15.44 -8.13
C ARG A 29 9.99 -16.14 -8.09
N ARG A 30 8.91 -15.36 -7.98
CA ARG A 30 7.54 -15.88 -7.96
C ARG A 30 7.15 -16.52 -9.30
N TYR A 31 7.45 -15.86 -10.41
CA TYR A 31 7.12 -16.35 -11.75
C TYR A 31 7.89 -17.63 -12.09
N ARG A 32 9.17 -17.73 -11.72
CA ARG A 32 9.96 -18.96 -11.86
C ARG A 32 9.26 -20.16 -11.20
N ASN A 33 8.84 -19.99 -9.97
CA ASN A 33 8.19 -21.08 -9.22
C ASN A 33 6.85 -21.48 -9.83
N LEU A 34 6.01 -20.50 -10.20
CA LEU A 34 4.70 -20.77 -10.79
C LEU A 34 4.83 -21.40 -12.19
N LEU A 35 5.75 -20.89 -13.01
CA LEU A 35 6.04 -21.46 -14.33
C LEU A 35 6.53 -22.91 -14.21
N TYR A 36 7.47 -23.17 -13.32
CA TYR A 36 7.99 -24.53 -13.10
C TYR A 36 6.92 -25.49 -12.62
N THR A 37 5.99 -25.03 -11.76
CA THR A 37 4.84 -25.83 -11.32
C THR A 37 3.97 -26.24 -12.50
N PHE A 38 3.69 -25.33 -13.44
CA PHE A 38 2.95 -25.64 -14.67
C PHE A 38 3.72 -26.62 -15.57
N LEU A 39 4.99 -26.32 -15.88
CA LEU A 39 5.79 -27.12 -16.80
C LEU A 39 5.94 -28.57 -16.37
N LYS A 40 6.07 -28.82 -15.06
CA LYS A 40 6.15 -30.18 -14.51
C LYS A 40 4.89 -31.02 -14.71
N LEU A 41 3.76 -30.38 -14.89
CA LEU A 41 2.48 -31.09 -15.10
C LEU A 41 2.30 -31.59 -16.54
N ILE A 42 3.13 -31.12 -17.48
CA ILE A 42 3.06 -31.55 -18.89
C ILE A 42 3.66 -32.97 -19.01
N PRO A 43 2.87 -33.96 -19.44
CA PRO A 43 3.37 -35.32 -19.63
C PRO A 43 4.42 -35.42 -20.73
N ASN A 44 5.40 -36.30 -20.56
CA ASN A 44 6.43 -36.56 -21.59
C ASN A 44 5.83 -37.02 -22.92
N GLN A 45 4.68 -37.73 -22.89
CA GLN A 45 3.96 -38.15 -24.08
C GLN A 45 3.63 -36.99 -25.03
N ILE A 46 3.22 -35.83 -24.47
CA ILE A 46 2.90 -34.64 -25.29
C ILE A 46 4.14 -34.14 -26.03
N TYR A 47 5.30 -34.13 -25.38
CA TYR A 47 6.55 -33.74 -26.02
C TYR A 47 6.94 -34.73 -27.14
N HIS A 48 6.82 -36.03 -26.86
CA HIS A 48 7.07 -37.07 -27.85
C HIS A 48 6.14 -36.95 -29.05
N ASP A 49 4.82 -36.80 -28.82
CA ASP A 49 3.83 -36.76 -29.89
C ASP A 49 4.00 -35.51 -30.78
N VAL A 50 4.40 -34.39 -30.20
CA VAL A 50 4.53 -33.12 -30.94
C VAL A 50 5.93 -32.96 -31.51
N LEU A 51 7.00 -33.22 -30.74
CA LEU A 51 8.37 -32.95 -31.15
C LEU A 51 9.11 -34.18 -31.69
N GLY A 52 8.64 -35.39 -31.37
CA GLY A 52 9.34 -36.65 -31.66
C GLY A 52 10.40 -37.04 -30.63
N GLU A 53 10.59 -36.20 -29.60
CA GLU A 53 11.55 -36.40 -28.52
C GLU A 53 11.00 -35.96 -27.17
N VAL A 54 11.63 -36.34 -26.07
CA VAL A 54 11.25 -35.97 -24.71
C VAL A 54 12.36 -35.16 -24.05
N PRO A 55 12.00 -34.28 -23.08
CA PRO A 55 13.00 -33.57 -22.29
C PRO A 55 13.99 -34.56 -21.62
N PRO A 56 15.31 -34.35 -21.75
CA PRO A 56 16.33 -35.22 -21.15
C PRO A 56 16.32 -35.17 -19.61
N ASP A 57 15.82 -34.11 -19.05
CA ASP A 57 15.66 -33.90 -17.62
C ASP A 57 14.37 -33.12 -17.30
N ARG A 58 14.09 -32.89 -16.02
CA ARG A 58 12.91 -32.13 -15.55
C ARG A 58 13.29 -30.77 -15.00
N GLU A 59 14.46 -30.25 -15.36
CA GLU A 59 14.88 -28.92 -14.99
C GLU A 59 14.04 -27.84 -15.68
N LYS A 60 13.88 -26.72 -15.02
CA LYS A 60 12.98 -25.65 -15.46
C LYS A 60 13.36 -25.02 -16.78
N GLU A 61 14.67 -24.90 -17.01
CA GLU A 61 15.27 -24.41 -18.24
C GLU A 61 14.94 -25.32 -19.44
N THR A 62 15.19 -26.63 -19.25
CA THR A 62 14.88 -27.66 -20.23
C THR A 62 13.41 -27.74 -20.54
N LEU A 63 12.56 -27.83 -19.53
CA LEU A 63 11.10 -27.88 -19.71
C LEU A 63 10.55 -26.62 -20.38
N ALA A 64 11.06 -25.44 -20.06
CA ALA A 64 10.64 -24.19 -20.70
C ALA A 64 10.98 -24.18 -22.19
N LYS A 65 12.21 -24.63 -22.57
CA LYS A 65 12.62 -24.75 -23.95
C LYS A 65 11.69 -25.70 -24.73
N TYR A 66 11.48 -26.91 -24.21
CA TYR A 66 10.63 -27.91 -24.85
C TYR A 66 9.17 -27.44 -25.00
N PHE A 67 8.62 -26.78 -23.99
CA PHE A 67 7.28 -26.20 -24.08
C PHE A 67 7.19 -25.07 -25.12
N VAL A 68 8.21 -24.22 -25.21
CA VAL A 68 8.32 -23.19 -26.26
C VAL A 68 8.42 -23.82 -27.64
N ASP A 69 9.18 -24.91 -27.80
CA ASP A 69 9.30 -25.61 -29.08
C ASP A 69 7.97 -26.30 -29.48
N VAL A 70 7.23 -26.90 -28.54
CA VAL A 70 5.83 -27.34 -28.76
C VAL A 70 4.97 -26.20 -29.25
N ALA A 71 5.00 -25.04 -28.58
CA ALA A 71 4.19 -23.88 -28.91
C ALA A 71 4.56 -23.23 -30.25
N ARG A 72 5.84 -23.34 -30.68
CA ARG A 72 6.30 -22.90 -32.01
C ARG A 72 5.80 -23.83 -33.11
N LYS A 73 5.79 -25.14 -32.85
CA LYS A 73 5.35 -26.14 -33.81
C LYS A 73 3.84 -26.13 -33.95
N ASP A 74 3.13 -26.02 -32.83
CA ASP A 74 1.67 -25.96 -32.79
C ASP A 74 1.18 -25.11 -31.59
N SER A 75 0.78 -23.87 -31.89
CA SER A 75 0.30 -22.94 -30.87
C SER A 75 -1.10 -23.33 -30.34
N GLU A 76 -1.87 -24.13 -31.07
CA GLU A 76 -3.19 -24.62 -30.63
C GLU A 76 -3.01 -25.72 -29.58
N ILE A 77 -2.07 -26.64 -29.78
CA ILE A 77 -1.71 -27.64 -28.75
C ILE A 77 -1.25 -26.93 -27.47
N ALA A 78 -0.40 -25.91 -27.58
CA ALA A 78 0.03 -25.12 -26.40
C ALA A 78 -1.16 -24.46 -25.71
N ALA A 79 -2.10 -23.87 -26.45
CA ALA A 79 -3.33 -23.28 -25.91
C ALA A 79 -4.19 -24.35 -25.20
N ASN A 80 -4.31 -25.56 -25.76
CA ASN A 80 -5.05 -26.67 -25.16
C ASN A 80 -4.41 -27.16 -23.85
N ILE A 81 -3.08 -27.22 -23.78
CA ILE A 81 -2.36 -27.54 -22.53
C ILE A 81 -2.67 -26.49 -21.45
N ILE A 82 -2.64 -25.21 -21.80
CA ILE A 82 -2.98 -24.10 -20.88
C ILE A 82 -4.44 -24.20 -20.46
N ALA A 83 -5.36 -24.50 -21.37
CA ALA A 83 -6.78 -24.70 -21.07
C ALA A 83 -7.01 -25.87 -20.10
N ALA A 84 -6.28 -26.98 -20.26
CA ALA A 84 -6.32 -28.12 -19.35
C ALA A 84 -5.83 -27.73 -17.94
N TYR A 85 -4.75 -26.95 -17.86
CA TYR A 85 -4.25 -26.43 -16.58
C TYR A 85 -5.27 -25.51 -15.87
N ILE A 86 -5.94 -24.63 -16.63
CA ILE A 86 -7.02 -23.79 -16.08
C ILE A 86 -8.17 -24.65 -15.55
N LYS A 87 -8.54 -25.73 -16.27
CA LYS A 87 -9.60 -26.66 -15.82
C LYS A 87 -9.21 -27.40 -14.54
N GLU A 88 -7.96 -27.77 -14.40
CA GLU A 88 -7.46 -28.41 -13.17
C GLU A 88 -7.48 -27.44 -11.99
N ASP A 89 -7.03 -26.21 -12.19
CA ASP A 89 -7.15 -25.14 -11.18
C ASP A 89 -8.61 -24.87 -10.79
N LYS A 90 -9.59 -25.02 -11.70
CA LYS A 90 -11.03 -24.93 -11.36
C LYS A 90 -11.47 -26.01 -10.37
N LYS A 91 -11.06 -27.26 -10.57
CA LYS A 91 -11.33 -28.34 -9.61
C LYS A 91 -10.75 -28.02 -8.24
N ARG A 92 -9.55 -27.47 -8.20
CA ARG A 92 -8.91 -27.01 -6.95
C ARG A 92 -9.65 -25.84 -6.29
N ILE A 93 -10.34 -25.01 -7.06
CA ILE A 93 -11.23 -23.97 -6.53
C ILE A 93 -12.49 -24.61 -5.94
N GLU A 94 -13.11 -25.58 -6.63
CA GLU A 94 -14.30 -26.30 -6.18
C GLU A 94 -14.03 -27.06 -4.88
N SER A 95 -12.87 -27.71 -4.77
CA SER A 95 -12.42 -28.35 -3.52
C SER A 95 -12.03 -27.34 -2.42
N GLY A 96 -12.06 -26.06 -2.75
CA GLY A 96 -11.67 -25.02 -1.82
C GLY A 96 -10.15 -24.90 -1.60
N GLU A 97 -9.27 -25.56 -2.37
CA GLU A 97 -7.80 -25.50 -2.23
C GLU A 97 -7.20 -24.15 -2.66
N ILE A 98 -7.66 -23.55 -3.75
CA ILE A 98 -7.23 -22.25 -4.22
C ILE A 98 -8.40 -21.27 -4.41
N SER A 99 -8.11 -19.97 -4.44
CA SER A 99 -9.12 -18.92 -4.70
C SER A 99 -9.28 -18.67 -6.20
N PRO A 100 -10.47 -18.29 -6.71
CA PRO A 100 -10.66 -17.89 -8.10
C PRO A 100 -9.67 -16.84 -8.61
N GLN A 101 -9.26 -15.92 -7.76
CA GLN A 101 -8.25 -14.88 -8.07
C GLN A 101 -6.83 -15.43 -8.29
N THR A 102 -6.60 -16.71 -8.02
CA THR A 102 -5.29 -17.36 -8.17
C THR A 102 -4.99 -17.70 -9.62
N ILE A 103 -6.01 -18.10 -10.41
CA ILE A 103 -5.83 -18.51 -11.81
C ILE A 103 -5.09 -17.46 -12.66
N PRO A 104 -5.50 -16.18 -12.68
CA PRO A 104 -4.77 -15.17 -13.45
C PRO A 104 -3.29 -15.07 -13.08
N ASN A 105 -2.96 -15.31 -11.80
CA ASN A 105 -1.58 -15.26 -11.34
C ASN A 105 -0.77 -16.51 -11.77
N HIS A 106 -1.41 -17.66 -11.88
CA HIS A 106 -0.79 -18.89 -12.39
C HIS A 106 -0.50 -18.77 -13.88
N ILE A 107 -1.38 -18.11 -14.65
CA ILE A 107 -1.26 -17.98 -16.11
C ILE A 107 -0.29 -16.88 -16.53
N LYS A 108 -0.12 -15.80 -15.72
CA LYS A 108 0.78 -14.69 -16.05
C LYS A 108 2.21 -15.13 -16.45
N PRO A 109 2.92 -15.98 -15.70
CA PRO A 109 4.26 -16.39 -16.08
C PRO A 109 4.31 -17.23 -17.37
N ILE A 110 3.26 -18.02 -17.65
CA ILE A 110 3.14 -18.78 -18.91
C ILE A 110 3.00 -17.79 -20.08
N LYS A 111 2.14 -16.79 -19.90
CA LYS A 111 1.95 -15.72 -20.88
C LYS A 111 3.27 -14.99 -21.14
N VAL A 112 3.99 -14.58 -20.08
CA VAL A 112 5.28 -13.90 -20.23
C VAL A 112 6.30 -14.77 -20.97
N LEU A 113 6.37 -16.08 -20.69
CA LEU A 113 7.25 -17.00 -21.39
C LEU A 113 6.95 -17.02 -22.90
N LEU A 114 5.70 -17.18 -23.28
CA LEU A 114 5.30 -17.27 -24.68
C LEU A 114 5.44 -15.94 -25.42
N ASP A 115 5.00 -14.83 -24.80
CA ASP A 115 5.12 -13.49 -25.38
C ASP A 115 6.61 -13.09 -25.59
N SER A 116 7.49 -13.35 -24.62
CA SER A 116 8.92 -13.06 -24.75
C SER A 116 9.61 -13.91 -25.84
N ASN A 117 9.06 -15.08 -26.14
CA ASN A 117 9.50 -15.95 -27.24
C ASN A 117 8.74 -15.71 -28.55
N ARG A 118 7.95 -14.62 -28.66
CA ARG A 118 7.19 -14.21 -29.84
C ARG A 118 6.18 -15.24 -30.34
N ILE A 119 5.58 -16.00 -29.41
CA ILE A 119 4.55 -16.99 -29.71
C ILE A 119 3.17 -16.38 -29.47
N ALA A 120 2.36 -16.31 -30.50
CA ALA A 120 1.00 -15.77 -30.43
C ALA A 120 0.03 -16.84 -29.93
N ILE A 121 -0.64 -16.54 -28.81
CA ILE A 121 -1.76 -17.34 -28.27
C ILE A 121 -3.01 -16.49 -28.23
N HIS A 122 -4.17 -17.07 -28.54
CA HIS A 122 -5.45 -16.37 -28.44
C HIS A 122 -5.93 -16.29 -26.98
N TRP A 123 -5.28 -15.43 -26.17
CA TRP A 123 -5.52 -15.29 -24.73
C TRP A 123 -6.99 -14.99 -24.35
N LYS A 124 -7.72 -14.32 -25.24
CA LYS A 124 -9.14 -13.98 -25.01
C LYS A 124 -10.02 -15.23 -24.87
N SER A 125 -9.74 -16.31 -25.60
CA SER A 125 -10.47 -17.58 -25.48
C SER A 125 -10.16 -18.27 -24.14
N LEU A 126 -8.90 -18.27 -23.72
CA LEU A 126 -8.46 -18.87 -22.45
C LEU A 126 -9.02 -18.10 -21.24
N THR A 127 -9.05 -16.76 -21.28
CA THR A 127 -9.61 -15.96 -20.17
C THR A 127 -11.11 -16.17 -19.98
N LYS A 128 -11.87 -16.56 -21.03
CA LYS A 128 -13.27 -16.96 -20.90
C LYS A 128 -13.48 -18.22 -20.02
N LEU A 129 -12.43 -19.02 -19.89
CA LEU A 129 -12.48 -20.22 -19.02
C LEU A 129 -12.35 -19.87 -17.53
N TYR A 130 -11.96 -18.62 -17.18
CA TYR A 130 -11.80 -18.25 -15.78
C TYR A 130 -13.14 -18.25 -15.04
N PRO A 131 -13.17 -18.72 -13.80
CA PRO A 131 -14.38 -18.64 -12.99
C PRO A 131 -14.73 -17.19 -12.67
N ARG A 132 -16.00 -16.94 -12.41
CA ARG A 132 -16.41 -15.62 -11.91
C ARG A 132 -15.71 -15.34 -10.57
N ILE A 133 -15.10 -14.17 -10.50
CA ILE A 133 -14.50 -13.68 -9.26
C ILE A 133 -15.65 -13.14 -8.40
N THR A 134 -16.11 -13.93 -7.45
CA THR A 134 -16.98 -13.44 -6.39
C THR A 134 -16.13 -12.63 -5.41
N ARG A 135 -16.63 -11.48 -4.95
CA ARG A 135 -15.98 -10.72 -3.86
C ARG A 135 -16.02 -11.55 -2.58
N GLY A 136 -15.08 -12.48 -2.47
CA GLY A 136 -15.09 -13.56 -1.48
C GLY A 136 -14.50 -13.20 -0.11
N SER A 137 -14.25 -11.94 0.22
CA SER A 137 -13.83 -11.59 1.57
C SER A 137 -14.49 -10.29 2.02
N ASN A 138 -15.24 -10.37 3.12
CA ASN A 138 -15.62 -9.21 3.93
C ASN A 138 -14.38 -8.66 4.68
N ASP A 139 -13.30 -8.44 3.93
CA ASP A 139 -12.04 -7.93 4.42
C ASP A 139 -12.25 -6.45 4.85
N ARG A 140 -12.31 -6.21 6.16
CA ARG A 140 -12.56 -4.90 6.76
C ARG A 140 -11.30 -4.19 7.23
N ALA A 141 -11.42 -2.91 7.54
CA ALA A 141 -10.43 -2.15 8.28
C ALA A 141 -10.37 -2.59 9.74
N TYR A 142 -9.28 -2.25 10.43
CA TYR A 142 -9.32 -2.18 11.90
C TYR A 142 -10.31 -1.09 12.34
N THR A 143 -10.93 -1.30 13.51
CA THR A 143 -11.64 -0.23 14.19
C THR A 143 -10.67 0.57 15.06
N ARG A 144 -11.10 1.76 15.51
CA ARG A 144 -10.29 2.56 16.43
C ARG A 144 -10.07 1.84 17.75
N GLU A 145 -11.10 1.22 18.28
CA GLU A 145 -11.08 0.47 19.55
C GLU A 145 -10.13 -0.73 19.47
N GLU A 146 -10.03 -1.38 18.31
CA GLU A 146 -9.05 -2.45 18.08
C GLU A 146 -7.63 -1.90 18.09
N ILE A 147 -7.40 -0.72 17.49
CA ILE A 147 -6.07 -0.08 17.50
C ILE A 147 -5.73 0.43 18.90
N GLN A 148 -6.69 0.96 19.66
CA GLN A 148 -6.50 1.33 21.08
C GLN A 148 -6.02 0.12 21.89
N LYS A 149 -6.71 -1.01 21.78
CA LYS A 149 -6.31 -2.26 22.44
C LYS A 149 -4.91 -2.71 22.04
N MET A 150 -4.54 -2.55 20.75
CA MET A 150 -3.16 -2.83 20.33
C MET A 150 -2.13 -1.94 21.04
N LEU A 151 -2.43 -0.64 21.21
CA LEU A 151 -1.55 0.29 21.90
C LEU A 151 -1.46 0.00 23.41
N GLU A 152 -2.56 -0.43 24.02
CA GLU A 152 -2.63 -0.81 25.45
C GLU A 152 -1.75 -2.03 25.77
N VAL A 153 -1.84 -3.09 24.94
CA VAL A 153 -1.02 -4.31 25.15
C VAL A 153 0.44 -4.11 24.71
N SER A 154 0.74 -3.10 23.91
CA SER A 154 2.10 -2.81 23.43
C SER A 154 2.95 -2.21 24.54
N LYS A 155 3.85 -3.01 25.11
CA LYS A 155 4.80 -2.59 26.16
C LYS A 155 5.99 -1.81 25.61
N ASP A 156 6.40 -2.08 24.36
CA ASP A 156 7.54 -1.44 23.70
C ASP A 156 7.06 -0.23 22.88
N ILE A 157 7.68 0.92 23.09
CA ILE A 157 7.41 2.14 22.32
C ILE A 157 7.59 1.91 20.82
N THR A 158 8.49 0.99 20.40
CA THR A 158 8.68 0.61 19.00
C THR A 158 7.40 0.08 18.39
N ASP A 159 6.65 -0.77 19.11
CA ASP A 159 5.38 -1.32 18.62
C ASP A 159 4.31 -0.21 18.51
N LYS A 160 4.27 0.70 19.49
CA LYS A 160 3.35 1.86 19.45
C LYS A 160 3.63 2.77 18.27
N VAL A 161 4.91 3.10 18.01
CA VAL A 161 5.29 3.90 16.82
C VAL A 161 4.87 3.22 15.53
N ILE A 162 5.12 1.92 15.38
CA ILE A 162 4.74 1.18 14.18
C ILE A 162 3.21 1.25 13.96
N ILE A 163 2.42 0.99 15.00
CA ILE A 163 0.96 0.99 14.94
C ILE A 163 0.41 2.38 14.58
N LEU A 164 0.90 3.43 15.26
CA LEU A 164 0.45 4.80 15.05
C LEU A 164 0.85 5.32 13.67
N MET A 165 2.06 5.05 13.21
CA MET A 165 2.49 5.43 11.87
C MET A 165 1.68 4.71 10.77
N TYR A 166 1.38 3.43 10.95
CA TYR A 166 0.54 2.70 10.00
C TYR A 166 -0.89 3.26 9.95
N SER A 167 -1.49 3.51 11.10
CA SER A 167 -2.87 3.99 11.17
C SER A 167 -3.02 5.42 10.63
N SER A 168 -2.00 6.27 10.81
CA SER A 168 -2.03 7.66 10.38
C SER A 168 -1.43 7.94 9.01
N GLY A 169 -0.50 7.10 8.50
CA GLY A 169 0.18 7.32 7.22
C GLY A 169 -0.29 6.40 6.08
N GLY A 170 -0.97 5.31 6.39
CA GLY A 170 -1.61 4.43 5.41
C GLY A 170 -0.71 3.77 4.37
N PHE A 171 0.61 3.83 4.50
CA PHE A 171 1.58 3.28 3.55
C PHE A 171 1.63 1.74 3.56
N ARG A 172 2.31 1.16 2.57
CA ARG A 172 2.45 -0.31 2.44
C ARG A 172 3.55 -0.85 3.35
N LEU A 173 3.50 -2.16 3.63
CA LEU A 173 4.48 -2.85 4.48
C LEU A 173 5.92 -2.69 3.99
N GLU A 174 6.13 -2.74 2.67
CA GLU A 174 7.44 -2.63 2.04
C GLU A 174 8.14 -1.30 2.33
N ALA A 175 7.38 -0.24 2.63
CA ALA A 175 7.92 1.08 2.92
C ALA A 175 8.88 1.09 4.13
N TRP A 176 8.71 0.17 5.09
CA TRP A 176 9.61 0.06 6.23
C TRP A 176 11.05 -0.29 5.88
N ASP A 177 11.29 -0.87 4.71
CA ASP A 177 12.65 -1.16 4.24
C ASP A 177 13.38 0.09 3.73
N TYR A 178 12.68 1.21 3.56
CA TYR A 178 13.22 2.47 3.04
C TYR A 178 13.38 3.54 4.10
N PHE A 179 12.44 3.67 5.05
CA PHE A 179 12.37 4.79 5.98
C PHE A 179 13.66 5.06 6.76
N THR A 180 14.08 6.32 6.72
CA THR A 180 15.14 6.91 7.53
C THR A 180 14.61 8.15 8.25
N TRP A 181 15.37 8.69 9.19
CA TRP A 181 14.96 9.90 9.92
C TRP A 181 14.85 11.13 9.02
N LYS A 182 15.63 11.21 7.94
CA LYS A 182 15.54 12.31 6.96
C LYS A 182 14.26 12.30 6.11
N ASP A 183 13.50 11.20 6.15
CA ASP A 183 12.24 11.09 5.40
C ASP A 183 11.07 11.73 6.13
N LEU A 184 11.29 12.27 7.33
CA LEU A 184 10.31 12.96 8.16
C LEU A 184 10.58 14.46 8.18
N VAL A 185 9.52 15.25 7.92
CA VAL A 185 9.52 16.71 8.11
C VAL A 185 8.41 17.05 9.09
N PHE A 186 8.80 17.45 10.30
CA PHE A 186 7.86 17.75 11.38
C PHE A 186 7.28 19.17 11.25
N PHE A 187 5.98 19.28 11.38
CA PHE A 187 5.26 20.56 11.49
C PHE A 187 4.94 20.82 12.94
N LYS A 188 5.22 22.05 13.40
CA LYS A 188 4.97 22.49 14.77
C LYS A 188 4.06 23.71 14.79
N ASN A 189 3.23 23.79 15.81
CA ASN A 189 2.48 24.98 16.16
C ASN A 189 3.39 26.02 16.83
N ASN A 190 2.89 27.25 17.01
CA ASN A 190 3.64 28.34 17.65
C ASN A 190 4.03 28.04 19.12
N ASP A 191 3.29 27.17 19.78
CA ASP A 191 3.58 26.70 21.16
C ASP A 191 4.59 25.54 21.20
N GLY A 192 5.15 25.13 20.05
CA GLY A 192 6.10 24.04 19.93
C GLY A 192 5.47 22.64 19.87
N SER A 193 4.17 22.51 20.05
CA SER A 193 3.46 21.23 19.91
C SER A 193 3.46 20.74 18.45
N TYR A 194 3.36 19.43 18.25
CA TYR A 194 3.28 18.86 16.91
C TYR A 194 1.92 19.14 16.25
N LYS A 195 1.95 19.66 15.04
CA LYS A 195 0.82 19.75 14.14
C LYS A 195 0.66 18.48 13.29
N GLY A 196 1.76 17.80 13.02
CA GLY A 196 1.90 16.59 12.25
C GLY A 196 3.29 16.46 11.67
N ALA A 197 3.48 15.52 10.76
CA ALA A 197 4.70 15.45 9.95
C ALA A 197 4.39 14.93 8.55
N ALA A 198 5.13 15.40 7.55
CA ALA A 198 5.21 14.79 6.24
C ALA A 198 6.18 13.62 6.26
N LEU A 199 5.90 12.60 5.49
CA LEU A 199 6.69 11.37 5.37
C LEU A 199 6.88 11.03 3.90
N ILE A 200 8.14 10.98 3.43
CA ILE A 200 8.47 10.48 2.09
C ILE A 200 8.45 8.96 2.12
N VAL A 201 7.67 8.38 1.25
CA VAL A 201 7.60 6.93 1.04
C VAL A 201 8.35 6.58 -0.23
N TYR A 202 9.24 5.59 -0.16
CA TYR A 202 10.09 5.11 -1.27
C TYR A 202 10.99 6.21 -1.87
N ARG A 203 11.69 6.98 -1.02
CA ARG A 203 12.64 8.01 -1.47
C ARG A 203 13.59 7.49 -2.55
N ASN A 204 13.74 8.25 -3.64
CA ASN A 204 14.55 7.94 -4.81
C ASN A 204 14.08 6.71 -5.63
N ASP A 205 12.85 6.26 -5.44
CA ASP A 205 12.23 5.21 -6.23
C ASP A 205 11.19 5.82 -7.19
N PRO A 206 10.94 5.24 -8.39
CA PRO A 206 9.87 5.71 -9.29
C PRO A 206 8.44 5.66 -8.68
N GLU A 207 8.28 4.96 -7.58
CA GLU A 207 7.04 4.88 -6.81
C GLU A 207 7.00 5.83 -5.61
N GLN A 208 7.95 6.78 -5.51
CA GLN A 208 8.01 7.77 -4.44
C GLN A 208 6.73 8.59 -4.36
N TYR A 209 6.25 8.83 -3.14
CA TYR A 209 5.13 9.72 -2.85
C TYR A 209 5.22 10.27 -1.44
N TRP A 210 4.43 11.30 -1.16
CA TRP A 210 4.28 11.87 0.17
C TRP A 210 3.01 11.37 0.85
N THR A 211 3.11 11.10 2.14
CA THR A 211 1.97 10.95 3.05
C THR A 211 2.26 11.76 4.32
N PHE A 212 1.31 11.76 5.25
CA PHE A 212 1.45 12.49 6.50
C PHE A 212 1.16 11.58 7.69
N ILE A 213 1.59 12.00 8.88
CA ILE A 213 1.31 11.33 10.15
C ILE A 213 0.77 12.33 11.18
N THR A 214 -0.06 11.83 12.09
CA THR A 214 -0.75 12.63 13.11
C THR A 214 0.21 13.15 14.18
N PRO A 215 -0.18 14.22 14.93
CA PRO A 215 0.56 14.69 16.12
C PRO A 215 0.83 13.57 17.13
N GLU A 216 -0.12 12.66 17.31
CA GLU A 216 0.01 11.50 18.19
C GLU A 216 1.17 10.58 17.75
N SER A 217 1.30 10.32 16.45
CA SER A 217 2.43 9.57 15.87
C SER A 217 3.76 10.30 16.06
N CYS A 218 3.77 11.63 15.91
CA CYS A 218 4.97 12.45 16.14
C CYS A 218 5.43 12.37 17.58
N LYS A 219 4.53 12.45 18.57
CA LYS A 219 4.84 12.31 20.01
C LYS A 219 5.43 10.92 20.30
N ALA A 220 4.85 9.87 19.73
CA ALA A 220 5.40 8.52 19.89
C ALA A 220 6.80 8.37 19.30
N LEU A 221 7.06 8.98 18.14
CA LEU A 221 8.40 9.03 17.54
C LEU A 221 9.39 9.81 18.39
N GLU A 222 8.98 10.90 19.05
CA GLU A 222 9.84 11.64 19.96
C GLU A 222 10.25 10.78 21.19
N ILE A 223 9.29 10.09 21.80
CA ILE A 223 9.56 9.14 22.91
C ILE A 223 10.52 8.03 22.43
N TYR A 224 10.32 7.52 21.22
CA TYR A 224 11.20 6.53 20.63
C TYR A 224 12.62 7.08 20.38
N ARG A 225 12.73 8.34 19.96
CA ARG A 225 14.00 9.05 19.74
C ARG A 225 14.78 9.23 21.03
N GLU A 226 14.10 9.55 22.14
CA GLU A 226 14.71 9.61 23.45
C GLU A 226 15.18 8.23 23.94
N LYS A 227 14.37 7.19 23.74
CA LYS A 227 14.78 5.80 23.98
C LYS A 227 16.01 5.43 23.15
N TRP A 228 16.04 5.80 21.87
CA TRP A 228 17.21 5.59 21.01
C TRP A 228 18.45 6.20 21.60
N LYS A 229 18.39 7.48 22.02
CA LYS A 229 19.50 8.19 22.66
C LYS A 229 19.94 7.49 23.93
N SER A 230 19.02 7.06 24.79
CA SER A 230 19.36 6.35 26.03
C SER A 230 20.07 5.01 25.81
N GLU A 231 19.74 4.31 24.73
CA GLU A 231 20.31 3.00 24.40
C GLU A 231 21.62 3.08 23.60
N ILE A 232 21.79 4.11 22.74
CA ILE A 232 22.93 4.27 21.81
C ILE A 232 23.92 5.34 22.30
N GLY A 233 23.52 6.24 23.19
CA GLY A 233 24.33 7.38 23.67
C GLY A 233 24.20 8.64 22.81
N GLN A 234 23.54 8.59 21.66
CA GLN A 234 23.32 9.74 20.77
C GLN A 234 21.98 9.64 20.06
N TYR A 235 21.45 10.76 19.61
CA TYR A 235 20.28 10.80 18.77
C TYR A 235 20.54 10.14 17.42
N PRO A 236 19.49 9.58 16.76
CA PRO A 236 19.63 9.05 15.41
C PRO A 236 20.05 10.13 14.42
N LYS A 237 20.97 9.77 13.51
CA LYS A 237 21.37 10.61 12.38
C LYS A 237 20.29 10.58 11.28
N PRO A 238 20.23 11.61 10.40
CA PRO A 238 19.23 11.66 9.33
C PRO A 238 19.20 10.41 8.44
N GLU A 239 20.34 9.84 8.11
CA GLU A 239 20.48 8.67 7.22
C GLU A 239 20.23 7.33 7.93
N GLU A 240 20.15 7.33 9.24
CA GLU A 240 19.91 6.09 10.00
C GLU A 240 18.46 5.62 9.83
N PRO A 241 18.23 4.30 9.93
CA PRO A 241 16.88 3.74 9.75
C PRO A 241 15.91 4.33 10.78
N LEU A 242 14.70 4.65 10.35
CA LEU A 242 13.68 5.20 11.25
C LEU A 242 13.40 4.28 12.45
N ILE A 243 13.31 2.98 12.20
CA ILE A 243 13.16 1.96 13.24
C ILE A 243 14.33 0.97 13.15
N ARG A 244 14.98 0.70 14.30
CA ARG A 244 16.08 -0.25 14.38
C ARG A 244 15.71 -1.53 15.11
N THR A 245 16.51 -2.57 14.90
CA THR A 245 16.44 -3.79 15.71
C THR A 245 17.04 -3.53 17.11
N VAL A 246 16.57 -4.26 18.12
CA VAL A 246 17.01 -4.09 19.53
C VAL A 246 18.44 -4.63 19.78
N LYS A 247 19.07 -5.30 18.82
CA LYS A 247 20.40 -5.90 19.02
C LYS A 247 21.50 -4.85 18.96
N PHE A 248 21.95 -4.41 20.13
CA PHE A 248 23.15 -3.61 20.35
C PHE A 248 24.43 -4.43 20.05
N PRO A 249 25.56 -3.83 19.55
CA PRO A 249 25.76 -2.38 19.34
C PRO A 249 25.45 -1.89 17.92
N MET A 250 25.07 -2.76 16.99
CA MET A 250 24.90 -2.37 15.60
C MET A 250 23.54 -1.72 15.33
N ILE A 251 23.56 -0.54 14.75
CA ILE A 251 22.35 0.11 14.22
C ILE A 251 21.93 -0.61 12.94
N ARG A 252 20.98 -1.52 13.07
CA ARG A 252 20.43 -2.27 11.94
C ARG A 252 18.94 -1.98 11.80
N ARG A 253 18.50 -1.72 10.58
CA ARG A 253 17.09 -1.51 10.23
C ARG A 253 16.20 -2.67 10.70
N LEU A 254 15.08 -2.37 11.32
CA LEU A 254 13.99 -3.31 11.47
C LEU A 254 13.23 -3.38 10.14
N ASN A 255 13.49 -4.43 9.37
CA ASN A 255 12.91 -4.60 8.05
C ASN A 255 11.41 -4.96 8.12
N GLN A 256 10.75 -4.91 6.95
CA GLN A 256 9.32 -5.23 6.81
C GLN A 256 8.90 -6.57 7.45
N LYS A 257 9.75 -7.61 7.37
CA LYS A 257 9.45 -8.92 8.00
C LYS A 257 9.47 -8.82 9.52
N GLY A 258 10.38 -8.05 10.07
CA GLY A 258 10.48 -7.79 11.51
C GLY A 258 9.29 -6.96 12.01
N VAL A 259 8.93 -5.90 11.28
CA VAL A 259 7.74 -5.08 11.55
C VAL A 259 6.48 -5.94 11.53
N ARG A 260 6.28 -6.74 10.48
CA ARG A 260 5.13 -7.64 10.37
C ARG A 260 5.01 -8.61 11.54
N LYS A 261 6.13 -9.22 11.98
CA LYS A 261 6.13 -10.13 13.16
C LYS A 261 5.71 -9.41 14.43
N ARG A 262 6.16 -8.16 14.65
CA ARG A 262 5.76 -7.36 15.81
C ARG A 262 4.27 -7.05 15.78
N VAL A 263 3.75 -6.55 14.67
CA VAL A 263 2.32 -6.28 14.50
C VAL A 263 1.50 -7.56 14.67
N GLU A 264 1.93 -8.68 14.08
CA GLU A 264 1.24 -9.96 14.21
C GLU A 264 1.16 -10.44 15.67
N LYS A 265 2.25 -10.26 16.44
CA LYS A 265 2.27 -10.58 17.87
C LYS A 265 1.21 -9.78 18.63
N VAL A 266 1.18 -8.46 18.45
CA VAL A 266 0.22 -7.56 19.11
C VAL A 266 -1.22 -7.91 18.71
N VAL A 267 -1.47 -8.14 17.42
CA VAL A 267 -2.81 -8.47 16.90
C VAL A 267 -3.31 -9.83 17.43
N ARG A 268 -2.41 -10.79 17.66
CA ARG A 268 -2.75 -12.06 18.31
C ARG A 268 -3.07 -11.87 19.79
N GLU A 269 -2.33 -11.02 20.47
CA GLU A 269 -2.50 -10.74 21.90
C GLU A 269 -3.89 -10.14 22.21
N ILE A 270 -4.42 -9.32 21.31
CA ILE A 270 -5.80 -8.79 21.43
C ILE A 270 -6.88 -9.72 20.85
N GLY A 271 -6.53 -10.96 20.46
CA GLY A 271 -7.48 -11.98 20.02
C GLY A 271 -8.03 -11.85 18.57
N LEU A 272 -7.53 -10.91 17.76
CA LEU A 272 -8.02 -10.69 16.38
C LEU A 272 -7.49 -11.72 15.36
N ARG A 273 -6.61 -12.63 15.77
CA ARG A 273 -6.09 -13.70 14.92
C ARG A 273 -6.21 -15.08 15.55
N PRO A 274 -7.44 -15.52 15.86
CA PRO A 274 -7.66 -16.90 16.26
C PRO A 274 -7.28 -17.86 15.13
N PRO A 275 -7.04 -19.15 15.41
CA PRO A 275 -6.92 -20.18 14.37
C PRO A 275 -8.11 -20.12 13.40
N LEU A 276 -7.83 -20.20 12.11
CA LEU A 276 -8.89 -20.15 11.11
C LEU A 276 -9.74 -21.41 11.19
N PRO A 277 -11.08 -21.30 11.18
CA PRO A 277 -11.96 -22.45 11.07
C PRO A 277 -11.71 -23.26 9.79
N PRO A 278 -12.02 -24.56 9.76
CA PRO A 278 -11.94 -25.37 8.55
C PRO A 278 -12.65 -24.68 7.37
N GLY A 279 -12.02 -24.68 6.20
CA GLY A 279 -12.53 -24.03 4.99
C GLY A 279 -12.33 -22.52 4.90
N LYS A 280 -12.00 -21.81 5.97
CA LYS A 280 -11.61 -20.40 5.93
C LYS A 280 -10.10 -20.26 5.72
N ARG A 281 -9.70 -19.41 4.77
CA ARG A 281 -8.28 -19.19 4.41
C ARG A 281 -7.72 -17.84 4.81
N ARG A 282 -8.58 -16.92 5.18
CA ARG A 282 -8.20 -15.53 5.47
C ARG A 282 -8.92 -15.04 6.71
N HIS A 283 -8.18 -14.32 7.53
CA HIS A 283 -8.78 -13.57 8.62
C HIS A 283 -9.64 -12.43 8.05
N GLU A 284 -10.62 -12.00 8.82
CA GLU A 284 -11.51 -10.89 8.49
C GLU A 284 -10.74 -9.58 8.31
N VAL A 285 -9.69 -9.36 9.10
CA VAL A 285 -8.80 -8.21 8.96
C VAL A 285 -7.43 -8.67 8.47
N LYS A 286 -6.95 -8.08 7.37
CA LYS A 286 -5.58 -8.28 6.90
C LYS A 286 -4.61 -7.50 7.76
N LEU A 287 -3.50 -8.12 8.16
CA LEU A 287 -2.56 -7.59 9.13
C LEU A 287 -2.15 -6.14 8.81
N ASP A 288 -1.44 -5.93 7.72
CA ASP A 288 -0.92 -4.60 7.36
C ASP A 288 -1.98 -3.76 6.60
N HIS A 289 -2.70 -4.39 5.68
CA HIS A 289 -3.76 -3.74 4.91
C HIS A 289 -4.96 -3.29 5.77
N GLY A 290 -5.15 -3.84 6.97
CA GLY A 290 -6.17 -3.39 7.89
C GLY A 290 -5.97 -1.92 8.29
N PHE A 291 -4.74 -1.51 8.58
CA PHE A 291 -4.38 -0.11 8.86
C PHE A 291 -4.56 0.79 7.63
N ARG A 292 -4.10 0.34 6.46
CA ARG A 292 -4.28 1.11 5.24
C ARG A 292 -5.76 1.33 4.88
N LYS A 293 -6.63 0.35 5.17
CA LYS A 293 -8.07 0.51 5.04
C LYS A 293 -8.64 1.46 6.08
N PHE A 294 -8.14 1.42 7.32
CA PHE A 294 -8.49 2.37 8.36
C PHE A 294 -8.18 3.81 7.90
N PHE A 295 -6.97 4.05 7.44
CA PHE A 295 -6.53 5.31 6.88
C PHE A 295 -7.46 5.80 5.75
N ASN A 296 -7.61 5.00 4.69
CA ASN A 296 -8.46 5.34 3.55
C ASN A 296 -9.92 5.67 3.95
N THR A 297 -10.48 4.87 4.89
CA THR A 297 -11.84 5.08 5.36
C THR A 297 -11.99 6.40 6.12
N ASN A 298 -11.00 6.76 6.93
CA ASN A 298 -11.04 7.98 7.73
C ASN A 298 -10.73 9.22 6.90
N LEU A 299 -9.85 9.17 5.90
CA LEU A 299 -9.70 10.26 4.92
C LEU A 299 -11.03 10.53 4.19
N ARG A 300 -11.74 9.47 3.78
CA ARG A 300 -13.05 9.62 3.15
C ARG A 300 -14.10 10.21 4.11
N ARG A 301 -14.12 9.79 5.37
CA ARG A 301 -15.01 10.37 6.41
C ARG A 301 -14.74 11.84 6.65
N ALA A 302 -13.48 12.23 6.62
CA ALA A 302 -13.03 13.61 6.75
C ALA A 302 -13.29 14.46 5.50
N LYS A 303 -13.83 13.88 4.42
CA LYS A 303 -14.07 14.53 3.12
C LYS A 303 -12.81 15.13 2.51
N VAL A 304 -11.66 14.47 2.70
CA VAL A 304 -10.43 14.78 2.00
C VAL A 304 -10.65 14.65 0.50
N ASP A 305 -10.09 15.57 -0.28
CA ASP A 305 -10.18 15.51 -1.74
C ASP A 305 -9.74 14.15 -2.28
N PHE A 306 -10.40 13.69 -3.34
CA PHE A 306 -10.18 12.35 -3.87
C PHE A 306 -8.76 12.19 -4.42
N LEU A 307 -8.25 13.18 -5.16
CA LEU A 307 -6.91 13.11 -5.75
C LEU A 307 -5.84 13.14 -4.67
N ASP A 308 -5.95 14.07 -3.72
CA ASP A 308 -5.03 14.16 -2.58
C ASP A 308 -5.00 12.86 -1.76
N LYS A 309 -6.17 12.27 -1.51
CA LYS A 309 -6.29 10.99 -0.81
C LYS A 309 -5.56 9.87 -1.56
N GLU A 310 -5.77 9.74 -2.86
CA GLU A 310 -5.14 8.68 -3.66
C GLU A 310 -3.61 8.89 -3.75
N ASP A 311 -3.16 10.14 -3.84
CA ASP A 311 -1.74 10.47 -3.83
C ASP A 311 -1.08 10.15 -2.47
N MET A 312 -1.71 10.53 -1.35
CA MET A 312 -1.24 10.14 -0.01
C MET A 312 -1.20 8.62 0.17
N MET A 313 -1.94 7.87 -0.61
CA MET A 313 -1.89 6.42 -0.65
C MET A 313 -0.87 5.87 -1.67
N GLY A 314 -0.21 6.70 -2.46
CA GLY A 314 0.71 6.29 -3.51
C GLY A 314 0.03 5.50 -4.62
N HIS A 315 -1.20 5.87 -4.98
CA HIS A 315 -1.90 5.33 -6.14
C HIS A 315 -1.64 6.23 -7.35
N LYS A 316 -1.33 5.62 -8.50
CA LYS A 316 -1.16 6.34 -9.75
C LYS A 316 -2.53 6.53 -10.39
N ILE A 317 -3.02 7.76 -10.48
CA ILE A 317 -4.28 8.10 -11.13
C ILE A 317 -3.94 8.83 -12.43
N GLY A 318 -4.17 8.18 -13.57
CA GLY A 318 -4.12 8.78 -14.90
C GLY A 318 -2.81 9.46 -15.29
N LEU A 319 -2.92 10.40 -16.25
CA LEU A 319 -1.79 11.20 -16.77
C LEU A 319 -1.50 12.44 -15.92
N GLU A 320 -2.38 12.83 -15.02
CA GLU A 320 -2.32 14.10 -14.26
C GLU A 320 -1.04 14.22 -13.44
N ARG A 321 -0.55 13.13 -12.86
CA ARG A 321 0.70 13.11 -12.08
C ARG A 321 1.96 13.52 -12.87
N HIS A 322 1.91 13.51 -14.20
CA HIS A 322 3.03 13.98 -15.04
C HIS A 322 3.05 15.51 -15.18
N TYR A 323 1.94 16.17 -14.92
CA TYR A 323 1.80 17.63 -15.05
C TYR A 323 1.91 18.35 -13.70
N GLU A 324 1.56 17.70 -12.60
CA GLU A 324 1.70 18.22 -11.25
C GLU A 324 3.09 17.89 -10.70
N ARG A 325 4.06 18.79 -10.94
CA ARG A 325 5.36 18.77 -10.25
C ARG A 325 5.23 19.57 -8.97
N TYR A 326 4.77 18.94 -7.88
CA TYR A 326 4.91 19.53 -6.56
C TYR A 326 6.41 19.61 -6.24
N GLN A 327 6.89 20.80 -5.88
CA GLN A 327 8.23 20.94 -5.34
C GLN A 327 8.26 20.18 -4.01
N GLU A 328 9.37 19.53 -3.70
CA GLU A 328 9.50 18.68 -2.48
C GLU A 328 9.24 19.46 -1.18
N GLU A 329 9.25 20.80 -1.22
CA GLU A 329 9.09 21.71 -0.09
C GLU A 329 7.66 22.26 0.10
N ASP A 330 6.79 22.08 -0.90
CA ASP A 330 5.40 22.56 -0.83
C ASP A 330 4.48 21.45 -0.29
N PHE A 331 4.33 21.40 1.01
CA PHE A 331 3.38 20.49 1.68
C PHE A 331 1.94 20.98 1.52
N GLU A 332 1.56 21.42 0.34
CA GLU A 332 0.25 22.00 0.01
C GLU A 332 -0.93 21.06 0.33
N ARG A 333 -0.67 19.73 0.33
CA ARG A 333 -1.67 18.73 0.70
C ARG A 333 -1.85 18.54 2.20
N PHE A 334 -0.98 19.11 3.03
CA PHE A 334 -1.11 18.97 4.47
C PHE A 334 -2.43 19.53 5.01
N PRO A 335 -2.95 20.69 4.55
CA PRO A 335 -4.28 21.18 4.95
C PRO A 335 -5.43 20.18 4.67
N GLU A 336 -5.35 19.44 3.57
CA GLU A 336 -6.32 18.36 3.29
C GLU A 336 -6.19 17.20 4.29
N TYR A 337 -4.96 16.77 4.59
CA TYR A 337 -4.69 15.76 5.60
C TYR A 337 -5.13 16.23 7.00
N GLU A 338 -4.96 17.50 7.32
CA GLU A 338 -5.33 18.09 8.62
C GLU A 338 -6.81 17.87 8.95
N LYS A 339 -7.70 17.89 7.96
CA LYS A 339 -9.12 17.56 8.11
C LYS A 339 -9.34 16.15 8.67
N ALA A 340 -8.40 15.23 8.38
CA ALA A 340 -8.50 13.83 8.77
C ALA A 340 -7.86 13.54 10.14
N ILE A 341 -7.04 14.41 10.69
CA ILE A 341 -6.34 14.21 11.97
C ILE A 341 -7.30 13.77 13.09
N PRO A 342 -8.48 14.43 13.32
CA PRO A 342 -9.41 14.00 14.36
C PRO A 342 -9.98 12.58 14.15
N PHE A 343 -10.07 12.14 12.90
CA PHE A 343 -10.55 10.81 12.54
C PHE A 343 -9.47 9.74 12.65
N LEU A 344 -8.21 10.11 12.46
CA LEU A 344 -7.03 9.23 12.49
C LEU A 344 -6.41 9.12 13.88
N THR A 345 -6.63 10.10 14.76
CA THR A 345 -6.15 10.08 16.15
C THR A 345 -6.82 8.95 16.92
N ILE A 346 -6.02 8.14 17.60
CA ILE A 346 -6.47 6.93 18.27
C ILE A 346 -6.85 7.22 19.72
N SER A 347 -6.03 7.97 20.47
CA SER A 347 -6.30 8.35 21.87
C SER A 347 -7.55 9.21 22.01
N ASP A 348 -8.46 8.80 22.89
CA ASP A 348 -9.68 9.59 23.20
C ASP A 348 -9.33 10.92 23.86
N GLU A 349 -8.28 10.95 24.70
CA GLU A 349 -7.80 12.18 25.32
C GLU A 349 -7.30 13.18 24.29
N GLU A 350 -6.47 12.74 23.35
CA GLU A 350 -5.95 13.61 22.27
C GLU A 350 -7.07 14.08 21.34
N ARG A 351 -8.07 13.23 21.07
CA ARG A 351 -9.26 13.61 20.31
C ARG A 351 -10.09 14.68 21.02
N ALA A 352 -10.34 14.50 22.31
CA ALA A 352 -11.05 15.49 23.10
C ALA A 352 -10.31 16.84 23.13
N LYS A 353 -8.98 16.82 23.19
CA LYS A 353 -8.16 18.05 23.09
C LYS A 353 -8.36 18.73 21.73
N LEU A 354 -8.31 17.98 20.62
CA LEU A 354 -8.51 18.52 19.27
C LEU A 354 -9.91 19.09 19.10
N GLU A 355 -10.94 18.42 19.60
CA GLU A 355 -12.32 18.87 19.56
C GLU A 355 -12.52 20.17 20.38
N ASN A 356 -11.94 20.23 21.58
CA ASN A 356 -11.96 21.44 22.39
C ASN A 356 -11.27 22.63 21.70
N ILE A 357 -10.14 22.41 21.04
CA ILE A 357 -9.45 23.48 20.27
C ILE A 357 -10.36 23.98 19.15
N LYS A 358 -10.95 23.06 18.39
CA LYS A 358 -11.88 23.39 17.31
C LYS A 358 -13.09 24.18 17.80
N LEU A 359 -13.74 23.72 18.87
CA LEU A 359 -14.90 24.40 19.47
C LEU A 359 -14.54 25.81 19.95
N ARG A 360 -13.35 26.01 20.53
CA ARG A 360 -12.88 27.35 20.93
C ARG A 360 -12.68 28.27 19.74
N GLN A 361 -12.13 27.75 18.63
CA GLN A 361 -11.96 28.52 17.40
C GLN A 361 -13.31 28.92 16.79
N GLU A 362 -14.23 27.96 16.66
CA GLU A 362 -15.59 28.20 16.17
C GLU A 362 -16.34 29.21 17.03
N LYS A 363 -16.21 29.11 18.35
CA LYS A 363 -16.80 30.08 19.29
C LYS A 363 -16.22 31.47 19.07
N SER A 364 -14.89 31.62 18.95
CA SER A 364 -14.24 32.90 18.70
C SER A 364 -14.66 33.52 17.36
N GLU A 365 -14.82 32.70 16.31
CA GLU A 365 -15.32 33.18 15.02
C GLU A 365 -16.77 33.65 15.08
N LEU A 366 -17.62 32.89 15.80
CA LEU A 366 -19.02 33.27 16.02
C LEU A 366 -19.15 34.58 16.84
N GLU A 367 -18.31 34.73 17.86
CA GLU A 367 -18.26 35.97 18.65
C GLU A 367 -17.87 37.17 17.79
N LYS A 368 -16.88 37.05 16.90
CA LYS A 368 -16.52 38.09 15.94
C LYS A 368 -17.67 38.44 14.99
N LYS A 369 -18.32 37.43 14.40
CA LYS A 369 -19.45 37.62 13.49
C LYS A 369 -20.64 38.29 14.19
N ASN A 370 -20.91 37.90 15.43
CA ASN A 370 -21.96 38.53 16.22
C ASN A 370 -21.65 40.00 16.51
N ALA A 371 -20.38 40.34 16.84
CA ALA A 371 -19.97 41.73 17.04
C ALA A 371 -20.11 42.56 15.75
N GLU A 372 -19.76 41.99 14.59
CA GLU A 372 -19.94 42.64 13.28
C GLU A 372 -21.46 42.87 12.98
N LEU A 373 -22.30 41.88 13.25
CA LEU A 373 -23.77 41.99 13.07
C LEU A 373 -24.38 43.04 13.96
N GLU A 374 -23.97 43.11 15.22
CA GLU A 374 -24.45 44.18 16.15
C GLU A 374 -24.00 45.58 15.66
N ALA A 375 -22.76 45.75 15.17
CA ALA A 375 -22.29 47.00 14.59
C ALA A 375 -23.11 47.39 13.34
N ILE A 376 -23.45 46.45 12.49
CA ILE A 376 -24.32 46.70 11.32
C ILE A 376 -25.74 47.12 11.76
N LYS A 377 -26.28 46.43 12.77
CA LYS A 377 -27.59 46.74 13.29
C LYS A 377 -27.68 48.16 13.85
N VAL A 378 -26.70 48.59 14.64
CA VAL A 378 -26.62 49.95 15.14
C VAL A 378 -26.60 50.98 13.99
N LYS A 379 -25.79 50.76 12.96
CA LYS A 379 -25.77 51.61 11.76
C LYS A 379 -27.08 51.68 11.02
N LEU A 380 -27.79 50.56 10.95
CA LEU A 380 -29.11 50.45 10.31
C LEU A 380 -30.14 51.26 11.09
N ASP A 381 -30.14 51.15 12.42
CA ASP A 381 -31.04 51.88 13.30
C ASP A 381 -30.78 53.42 13.22
N GLU A 382 -29.53 53.84 13.12
CA GLU A 382 -29.17 55.26 12.88
C GLU A 382 -29.72 55.76 11.53
N LEU A 383 -29.51 54.99 10.45
CA LEU A 383 -30.02 55.32 9.12
C LEU A 383 -31.56 55.39 9.07
N TRP A 384 -32.25 54.48 9.79
CA TRP A 384 -33.68 54.51 9.92
C TRP A 384 -34.18 55.76 10.69
N ALA A 385 -33.52 56.11 11.76
CA ALA A 385 -33.82 57.30 12.52
C ALA A 385 -33.63 58.61 11.69
N ASP A 386 -32.55 58.67 10.89
CA ASP A 386 -32.29 59.80 9.99
C ASP A 386 -33.32 59.90 8.87
N LYS A 387 -33.71 58.76 8.29
CA LYS A 387 -34.77 58.69 7.28
C LYS A 387 -36.11 59.23 7.83
N GLN A 388 -36.50 58.80 9.03
CA GLN A 388 -37.74 59.27 9.68
C GLN A 388 -37.69 60.76 9.96
N ARG A 389 -36.52 61.35 10.35
CA ARG A 389 -36.34 62.77 10.53
C ARG A 389 -36.52 63.56 9.23
N MET A 390 -36.00 63.01 8.10
CA MET A 390 -36.15 63.61 6.79
C MET A 390 -37.62 63.60 6.27
N GLU A 391 -38.35 62.48 6.54
CA GLU A 391 -39.77 62.36 6.18
C GLU A 391 -40.68 63.26 7.00
N ASN A 392 -40.35 63.57 8.25
CA ASN A 392 -41.15 64.42 9.13
C ASN A 392 -40.85 65.95 8.92
N ASN A 393 -39.81 66.32 8.15
CA ASN A 393 -39.44 67.71 7.88
C ASN A 393 -39.88 68.18 6.47
N ASN A 394 -40.58 67.33 5.69
CA ASN A 394 -41.25 67.63 4.44
C ASN A 394 -42.78 67.64 4.62
#